data_0c00b4d611d7027e6514d810589c832f
#
_entry.id   0c00b4d611d7027e6514d810589c832f
#
_cell.length_a   1.000
_cell.length_b   1.000
_cell.length_c   1.000
_cell.angle_alpha   90.00
_cell.angle_beta   90.00
_cell.angle_gamma   90.00
#
_symmetry.space_group_name_H-M   'P 1'
#
loop_
_entity.id
_entity.type
_entity.pdbx_description
1 polymer ?
#
loop_
_entity_poly.entity_id
_entity_poly.type
_entity_poly.pdbx_seq_one_letter_code
_entity_poly.pdbx_strand_id
1 'polypeptide(L)'
;MQFADIKNDIAFRKIFGNEQKTAPLISFLNASLELEGDHQVISATIANPYQFPRIAGEKATILDVRATDQSGRKFVVEMQVADKTGFDKRVQYYISRDYSMQIDKGEEYPLLHPAYFIGILDFSIGTDTDYHTRHLIMNKVTNEHLLKDIQFSFIELPKFSKEMHALESPIDKWTYFIKHSEKLHVIPDFANEDEGLKTAFIEADKYQWSKEELKAYDNVGIKEQDERGEKEWIAKKAKLEVAKKLKVMGFSNIDIKEATGLLDDEIDKL
;
A
#
# COMPACT_ATOMS: atom_id res chain seq x y z
N MET A 1 -7.31 -21.90 -11.80
CA MET A 1 -7.61 -20.57 -11.28
C MET A 1 -6.75 -19.53 -11.99
N GLN A 2 -7.22 -18.31 -12.10
CA GLN A 2 -6.46 -17.18 -12.61
C GLN A 2 -6.63 -16.01 -11.60
N PHE A 3 -5.63 -15.81 -10.77
CA PHE A 3 -5.72 -14.78 -9.75
C PHE A 3 -5.42 -13.39 -10.31
N ALA A 4 -6.04 -12.40 -9.70
CA ALA A 4 -5.78 -10.99 -9.99
C ALA A 4 -4.43 -10.54 -9.41
N ASP A 5 -3.84 -9.48 -9.98
CA ASP A 5 -2.81 -8.70 -9.31
C ASP A 5 -3.47 -7.89 -8.17
N ILE A 6 -3.09 -8.17 -6.94
CA ILE A 6 -3.69 -7.55 -5.76
C ILE A 6 -3.29 -6.07 -5.63
N LYS A 7 -2.26 -5.64 -6.32
CA LYS A 7 -1.85 -4.23 -6.38
C LYS A 7 -2.81 -3.35 -7.17
N ASN A 8 -3.67 -3.96 -7.99
CA ASN A 8 -4.72 -3.23 -8.70
C ASN A 8 -5.84 -2.80 -7.74
N ASP A 9 -6.23 -1.53 -7.78
CA ASP A 9 -7.23 -0.91 -6.88
C ASP A 9 -8.56 -1.69 -6.82
N ILE A 10 -9.02 -2.26 -7.93
CA ILE A 10 -10.28 -3.02 -7.98
C ILE A 10 -10.13 -4.36 -7.24
N ALA A 11 -9.01 -5.08 -7.47
CA ALA A 11 -8.72 -6.32 -6.78
C ALA A 11 -8.55 -6.08 -5.27
N PHE A 12 -7.78 -5.04 -4.91
CA PHE A 12 -7.53 -4.66 -3.53
C PHE A 12 -8.83 -4.38 -2.77
N ARG A 13 -9.68 -3.51 -3.31
CA ARG A 13 -10.97 -3.16 -2.68
C ARG A 13 -11.94 -4.34 -2.65
N LYS A 14 -11.93 -5.20 -3.65
CA LYS A 14 -12.76 -6.41 -3.67
C LYS A 14 -12.40 -7.36 -2.52
N ILE A 15 -11.12 -7.48 -2.20
CA ILE A 15 -10.62 -8.41 -1.17
C ILE A 15 -10.71 -7.78 0.22
N PHE A 16 -10.23 -6.56 0.40
CA PHE A 16 -10.13 -5.92 1.71
C PHE A 16 -11.29 -4.97 2.05
N GLY A 17 -12.02 -4.49 1.04
CA GLY A 17 -13.14 -3.55 1.18
C GLY A 17 -14.53 -4.20 1.10
N ASN A 18 -14.65 -5.51 1.19
CA ASN A 18 -15.92 -6.22 1.08
C ASN A 18 -16.61 -6.31 2.45
N GLU A 19 -17.70 -5.54 2.62
CA GLU A 19 -18.48 -5.49 3.86
C GLU A 19 -19.14 -6.84 4.24
N GLN A 20 -19.39 -7.70 3.26
CA GLN A 20 -20.01 -9.03 3.48
C GLN A 20 -18.97 -10.12 3.78
N LYS A 21 -17.70 -9.88 3.46
CA LYS A 21 -16.60 -10.83 3.60
C LYS A 21 -15.39 -10.15 4.23
N THR A 22 -15.49 -9.86 5.53
CA THR A 22 -14.44 -9.14 6.27
C THR A 22 -13.29 -10.02 6.76
N ALA A 23 -13.38 -11.34 6.64
CA ALA A 23 -12.34 -12.27 7.08
C ALA A 23 -10.95 -11.98 6.49
N PRO A 24 -10.78 -11.67 5.19
CA PRO A 24 -9.49 -11.26 4.64
C PRO A 24 -8.91 -10.03 5.33
N LEU A 25 -9.71 -8.99 5.52
CA LEU A 25 -9.27 -7.77 6.20
C LEU A 25 -8.87 -8.04 7.64
N ILE A 26 -9.69 -8.79 8.39
CA ILE A 26 -9.41 -9.12 9.80
C ILE A 26 -8.09 -9.88 9.95
N SER A 27 -7.89 -10.93 9.15
CA SER A 27 -6.65 -11.70 9.17
C SER A 27 -5.43 -10.85 8.79
N PHE A 28 -5.56 -10.03 7.75
CA PHE A 28 -4.48 -9.13 7.33
C PHE A 28 -4.13 -8.08 8.39
N LEU A 29 -5.12 -7.48 9.07
CA LEU A 29 -4.89 -6.54 10.16
C LEU A 29 -4.14 -7.20 11.32
N ASN A 30 -4.55 -8.40 11.73
CA ASN A 30 -3.87 -9.15 12.78
C ASN A 30 -2.43 -9.50 12.39
N ALA A 31 -2.19 -9.91 11.15
CA ALA A 31 -0.86 -10.22 10.64
C ALA A 31 0.05 -8.98 10.55
N SER A 32 -0.44 -7.88 9.98
CA SER A 32 0.34 -6.66 9.74
C SER A 32 0.67 -5.87 10.99
N LEU A 33 -0.12 -6.00 12.05
CA LEU A 33 0.08 -5.34 13.34
C LEU A 33 0.57 -6.31 14.42
N GLU A 34 0.76 -7.59 14.09
CA GLU A 34 1.20 -8.65 15.02
C GLU A 34 0.31 -8.71 16.26
N LEU A 35 -1.02 -8.69 16.04
CA LEU A 35 -1.99 -8.70 17.12
C LEU A 35 -2.30 -10.13 17.57
N GLU A 36 -2.17 -10.38 18.87
CA GLU A 36 -2.39 -11.70 19.47
C GLU A 36 -3.31 -11.63 20.69
N GLY A 37 -3.91 -12.77 21.04
CA GLY A 37 -4.76 -12.92 22.22
C GLY A 37 -5.90 -11.90 22.26
N ASP A 38 -6.07 -11.23 23.37
CA ASP A 38 -7.15 -10.24 23.60
C ASP A 38 -7.02 -8.97 22.74
N HIS A 39 -5.87 -8.76 22.10
CA HIS A 39 -5.63 -7.62 21.22
C HIS A 39 -6.04 -7.89 19.78
N GLN A 40 -6.40 -9.11 19.43
CA GLN A 40 -6.81 -9.45 18.06
C GLN A 40 -8.05 -8.68 17.62
N VAL A 41 -8.08 -8.33 16.34
CA VAL A 41 -9.29 -7.94 15.64
C VAL A 41 -10.10 -9.21 15.39
N ILE A 42 -11.33 -9.26 15.91
CA ILE A 42 -12.25 -10.39 15.73
C ILE A 42 -13.46 -10.02 14.87
N SER A 43 -13.73 -8.73 14.75
CA SER A 43 -14.73 -8.19 13.81
C SER A 43 -14.27 -6.84 13.28
N ALA A 44 -14.68 -6.51 12.06
CA ALA A 44 -14.38 -5.23 11.45
C ALA A 44 -15.61 -4.71 10.67
N THR A 45 -15.92 -3.43 10.87
CA THR A 45 -16.92 -2.71 10.08
C THR A 45 -16.18 -1.81 9.11
N ILE A 46 -16.43 -1.98 7.81
CA ILE A 46 -15.81 -1.15 6.77
C ILE A 46 -16.54 0.19 6.73
N ALA A 47 -15.78 1.27 6.77
CA ALA A 47 -16.29 2.63 6.74
C ALA A 47 -16.19 3.22 5.33
N ASN A 48 -16.97 4.27 5.07
CA ASN A 48 -16.86 5.01 3.81
C ASN A 48 -15.42 5.49 3.59
N PRO A 49 -14.78 5.17 2.46
CA PRO A 49 -13.40 5.56 2.16
C PRO A 49 -13.25 7.07 1.95
N TYR A 50 -14.34 7.79 1.68
CA TYR A 50 -14.32 9.23 1.49
C TYR A 50 -14.27 9.96 2.83
N GLN A 51 -13.23 10.74 3.05
CA GLN A 51 -13.15 11.69 4.15
C GLN A 51 -13.57 13.07 3.64
N PHE A 52 -14.85 13.41 3.82
CA PHE A 52 -15.36 14.73 3.44
C PHE A 52 -14.81 15.81 4.39
N PRO A 53 -14.46 17.00 3.86
CA PRO A 53 -14.09 18.12 4.69
C PRO A 53 -15.27 18.56 5.57
N ARG A 54 -15.02 18.83 6.85
CA ARG A 54 -16.03 19.39 7.78
C ARG A 54 -16.23 20.89 7.56
N ILE A 55 -15.22 21.56 7.01
CA ILE A 55 -15.20 23.00 6.75
C ILE A 55 -14.88 23.24 5.29
N ALA A 56 -15.52 24.24 4.67
CA ALA A 56 -15.23 24.62 3.30
C ALA A 56 -13.75 25.03 3.14
N GLY A 57 -13.06 24.44 2.16
CA GLY A 57 -11.63 24.67 1.89
C GLY A 57 -10.67 23.60 2.41
N GLU A 58 -11.12 22.66 3.24
CA GLU A 58 -10.32 21.48 3.57
C GLU A 58 -10.18 20.53 2.38
N LYS A 59 -9.04 19.82 2.34
CA LYS A 59 -8.79 18.82 1.29
C LYS A 59 -9.62 17.55 1.55
N ALA A 60 -10.45 17.16 0.59
CA ALA A 60 -11.09 15.85 0.59
C ALA A 60 -10.03 14.75 0.42
N THR A 61 -10.20 13.64 1.11
CA THR A 61 -9.30 12.49 1.04
C THR A 61 -10.10 11.24 0.69
N ILE A 62 -9.58 10.43 -0.22
CA ILE A 62 -10.12 9.11 -0.56
C ILE A 62 -9.06 8.11 -0.12
N LEU A 63 -9.45 7.17 0.73
CA LEU A 63 -8.62 6.08 1.24
C LEU A 63 -9.06 4.77 0.59
N ASP A 64 -8.16 3.80 0.46
CA ASP A 64 -8.52 2.53 -0.18
C ASP A 64 -9.48 1.73 0.70
N VAL A 65 -9.12 1.47 1.94
CA VAL A 65 -9.98 0.78 2.91
C VAL A 65 -9.91 1.48 4.26
N ARG A 66 -11.05 1.74 4.85
CA ARG A 66 -11.20 2.21 6.23
C ARG A 66 -12.04 1.22 7.01
N ALA A 67 -11.61 0.89 8.21
CA ALA A 67 -12.34 -0.04 9.06
C ALA A 67 -12.32 0.38 10.53
N THR A 68 -13.28 -0.14 11.28
CA THR A 68 -13.35 -0.02 12.74
C THR A 68 -13.57 -1.43 13.31
N ASP A 69 -12.80 -1.80 14.33
CA ASP A 69 -12.96 -3.08 14.98
C ASP A 69 -13.97 -3.07 16.16
N GLN A 70 -14.10 -4.20 16.83
CA GLN A 70 -14.99 -4.40 17.98
C GLN A 70 -14.68 -3.49 19.17
N SER A 71 -13.46 -2.97 19.27
CA SER A 71 -13.04 -2.08 20.37
C SER A 71 -13.02 -0.60 19.99
N GLY A 72 -13.47 -0.27 18.77
CA GLY A 72 -13.50 1.10 18.25
C GLY A 72 -12.21 1.57 17.61
N ARG A 73 -11.13 0.74 17.57
CA ARG A 73 -9.87 1.09 16.89
C ARG A 73 -10.11 1.33 15.40
N LYS A 74 -9.48 2.37 14.86
CA LYS A 74 -9.59 2.78 13.46
C LYS A 74 -8.40 2.26 12.66
N PHE A 75 -8.68 1.75 11.47
CA PHE A 75 -7.67 1.24 10.55
C PHE A 75 -7.84 1.90 9.19
N VAL A 76 -6.71 2.34 8.65
CA VAL A 76 -6.58 2.80 7.26
C VAL A 76 -5.60 1.85 6.58
N VAL A 77 -6.05 1.18 5.53
CA VAL A 77 -5.21 0.29 4.73
C VAL A 77 -5.13 0.85 3.32
N GLU A 78 -3.92 1.10 2.85
CA GLU A 78 -3.63 1.71 1.56
C GLU A 78 -2.66 0.87 0.73
N MET A 79 -2.97 0.70 -0.56
CA MET A 79 -2.07 0.17 -1.57
C MET A 79 -1.46 1.33 -2.36
N GLN A 80 -0.13 1.37 -2.45
CA GLN A 80 0.58 2.42 -3.18
C GLN A 80 1.57 1.80 -4.17
N VAL A 81 1.25 1.87 -5.45
CA VAL A 81 2.07 1.28 -6.53
C VAL A 81 3.19 2.20 -7.02
N ALA A 82 3.20 3.46 -6.62
CA ALA A 82 4.22 4.41 -7.02
C ALA A 82 4.56 5.39 -5.91
N ASP A 83 5.85 5.66 -5.73
CA ASP A 83 6.30 6.73 -4.87
C ASP A 83 5.85 8.09 -5.43
N LYS A 84 5.14 8.86 -4.61
CA LYS A 84 4.68 10.21 -4.92
C LYS A 84 5.27 11.16 -3.90
N THR A 85 5.80 12.29 -4.37
CA THR A 85 6.36 13.35 -3.54
C THR A 85 5.46 13.66 -2.33
N GLY A 86 6.03 13.61 -1.12
CA GLY A 86 5.33 13.89 0.13
C GLY A 86 4.48 12.72 0.64
N PHE A 87 4.78 11.49 0.25
CA PHE A 87 4.13 10.29 0.78
C PHE A 87 4.18 10.24 2.31
N ASP A 88 5.34 10.46 2.89
CA ASP A 88 5.58 10.51 4.34
C ASP A 88 4.67 11.52 5.07
N LYS A 89 4.47 12.70 4.50
CA LYS A 89 3.57 13.73 5.04
C LYS A 89 2.10 13.38 4.84
N ARG A 90 1.79 12.75 3.69
CA ARG A 90 0.43 12.37 3.34
C ARG A 90 -0.12 11.31 4.29
N VAL A 91 0.64 10.27 4.61
CA VAL A 91 0.20 9.23 5.54
C VAL A 91 -0.01 9.76 6.94
N GLN A 92 0.86 10.64 7.41
CA GLN A 92 0.67 11.32 8.70
C GLN A 92 -0.57 12.21 8.72
N TYR A 93 -0.81 12.95 7.64
CA TYR A 93 -2.03 13.76 7.49
C TYR A 93 -3.31 12.90 7.54
N TYR A 94 -3.32 11.77 6.83
CA TYR A 94 -4.48 10.89 6.78
C TYR A 94 -4.84 10.33 8.14
N ILE A 95 -3.88 9.77 8.86
CA ILE A 95 -4.13 9.16 10.16
C ILE A 95 -4.47 10.21 11.22
N SER A 96 -3.79 11.37 11.22
CA SER A 96 -4.07 12.47 12.14
C SER A 96 -5.49 13.00 11.94
N ARG A 97 -5.92 13.09 10.68
CA ARG A 97 -7.29 13.49 10.34
C ARG A 97 -8.31 12.46 10.80
N ASP A 98 -8.08 11.18 10.54
CA ASP A 98 -8.97 10.09 10.97
C ASP A 98 -9.08 10.04 12.49
N TYR A 99 -7.98 10.28 13.20
CA TYR A 99 -7.96 10.36 14.66
C TYR A 99 -8.73 11.59 15.18
N SER A 100 -8.46 12.77 14.64
CA SER A 100 -9.08 14.02 15.10
C SER A 100 -10.58 14.13 14.78
N MET A 101 -11.05 13.44 13.73
CA MET A 101 -12.45 13.47 13.32
C MET A 101 -13.38 12.55 14.15
N GLN A 102 -12.84 11.82 15.12
CA GLN A 102 -13.62 10.91 15.96
C GLN A 102 -14.51 11.64 16.97
N ILE A 103 -14.13 12.85 17.38
CA ILE A 103 -14.86 13.66 18.35
C ILE A 103 -15.26 15.03 17.79
N ASP A 104 -16.38 15.56 18.27
CA ASP A 104 -16.88 16.89 17.94
C ASP A 104 -16.52 17.92 19.02
N LYS A 105 -16.80 19.20 18.73
CA LYS A 105 -16.55 20.28 19.67
C LYS A 105 -17.35 20.08 20.97
N GLY A 106 -16.63 19.97 22.08
CA GLY A 106 -17.21 19.80 23.42
C GLY A 106 -17.24 18.36 23.90
N GLU A 107 -16.85 17.39 23.08
CA GLU A 107 -16.68 16.01 23.51
C GLU A 107 -15.32 15.80 24.21
N GLU A 108 -15.25 14.78 25.05
CA GLU A 108 -14.08 14.51 25.89
C GLU A 108 -13.04 13.65 25.16
N TYR A 109 -11.74 13.95 25.34
CA TYR A 109 -10.63 13.21 24.72
C TYR A 109 -10.59 11.70 25.02
N PRO A 110 -11.04 11.18 26.19
CA PRO A 110 -11.13 9.73 26.43
C PRO A 110 -12.02 8.95 25.47
N LEU A 111 -12.86 9.62 24.67
CA LEU A 111 -13.67 9.01 23.61
C LEU A 111 -12.87 8.70 22.33
N LEU A 112 -11.62 9.18 22.23
CA LEU A 112 -10.76 8.88 21.10
C LEU A 112 -10.29 7.41 21.16
N HIS A 113 -10.39 6.73 20.03
CA HIS A 113 -9.88 5.38 19.84
C HIS A 113 -8.58 5.39 19.04
N PRO A 114 -7.68 4.45 19.26
CA PRO A 114 -6.45 4.33 18.47
C PRO A 114 -6.72 4.25 16.97
N ALA A 115 -5.82 4.83 16.19
CA ALA A 115 -5.87 4.88 14.74
C ALA A 115 -4.56 4.35 14.14
N TYR A 116 -4.66 3.35 13.27
CA TYR A 116 -3.53 2.64 12.70
C TYR A 116 -3.53 2.78 11.18
N PHE A 117 -2.38 3.12 10.62
CA PHE A 117 -2.16 3.18 9.17
C PHE A 117 -1.32 1.98 8.73
N ILE A 118 -1.80 1.25 7.74
CA ILE A 118 -1.09 0.15 7.12
C ILE A 118 -0.89 0.49 5.64
N GLY A 119 0.37 0.70 5.25
CA GLY A 119 0.75 0.98 3.87
C GLY A 119 1.40 -0.23 3.22
N ILE A 120 0.84 -0.68 2.10
CA ILE A 120 1.45 -1.71 1.24
C ILE A 120 2.06 -0.98 0.06
N LEU A 121 3.38 -1.07 -0.10
CA LEU A 121 4.16 -0.23 -1.00
C LEU A 121 4.85 -1.07 -2.07
N ASP A 122 4.61 -0.77 -3.34
CA ASP A 122 5.37 -1.34 -4.46
C ASP A 122 6.63 -0.52 -4.78
N PHE A 123 7.16 0.17 -3.79
CA PHE A 123 8.43 0.90 -3.78
C PHE A 123 9.05 0.85 -2.39
N SER A 124 10.34 1.22 -2.28
CA SER A 124 11.03 1.23 -0.99
C SER A 124 11.04 2.62 -0.38
N ILE A 125 10.82 2.67 0.95
CA ILE A 125 11.02 3.84 1.80
C ILE A 125 12.10 3.53 2.84
N GLY A 126 12.82 4.56 3.30
CA GLY A 126 13.87 4.35 4.29
C GLY A 126 15.07 3.54 3.78
N THR A 127 16.02 3.25 4.67
CA THR A 127 17.30 2.62 4.35
C THR A 127 17.49 1.24 5.00
N ASP A 128 16.55 0.78 5.82
CA ASP A 128 16.60 -0.56 6.40
C ASP A 128 16.31 -1.65 5.36
N THR A 129 16.63 -2.89 5.69
CA THR A 129 16.49 -4.04 4.79
C THR A 129 15.20 -4.82 5.02
N ASP A 130 14.49 -4.54 6.10
CA ASP A 130 13.28 -5.27 6.45
C ASP A 130 12.11 -4.83 5.55
N TYR A 131 11.37 -5.81 5.05
CA TYR A 131 10.22 -5.56 4.20
C TYR A 131 8.97 -5.11 4.99
N HIS A 132 8.93 -5.40 6.29
CA HIS A 132 7.85 -5.05 7.19
C HIS A 132 8.39 -4.22 8.35
N THR A 133 7.94 -2.97 8.47
CA THR A 133 8.39 -2.05 9.50
C THR A 133 7.21 -1.45 10.26
N ARG A 134 7.40 -1.20 11.55
CA ARG A 134 6.41 -0.55 12.43
C ARG A 134 6.98 0.70 13.04
N HIS A 135 6.22 1.80 12.95
CA HIS A 135 6.63 3.11 13.45
C HIS A 135 5.70 3.53 14.58
N LEU A 136 6.28 3.83 15.73
CA LEU A 136 5.59 4.15 16.98
C LEU A 136 6.08 5.47 17.53
N ILE A 137 5.24 6.14 18.33
CA ILE A 137 5.63 7.36 19.04
C ILE A 137 6.24 6.95 20.37
N MET A 138 7.56 7.02 20.48
CA MET A 138 8.32 6.56 21.64
C MET A 138 9.16 7.66 22.28
N ASN A 139 9.35 7.56 23.59
CA ASN A 139 10.34 8.39 24.30
C ASN A 139 11.74 8.04 23.81
N LYS A 140 12.44 9.02 23.23
CA LYS A 140 13.76 8.80 22.61
C LYS A 140 14.84 8.32 23.60
N VAL A 141 14.68 8.60 24.89
CA VAL A 141 15.70 8.25 25.92
C VAL A 141 15.37 6.91 26.57
N THR A 142 14.12 6.71 26.97
CA THR A 142 13.70 5.53 27.74
C THR A 142 13.14 4.39 26.88
N ASN A 143 12.86 4.66 25.60
CA ASN A 143 12.09 3.77 24.70
C ASN A 143 10.68 3.44 25.20
N GLU A 144 10.14 4.22 26.12
CA GLU A 144 8.78 4.03 26.60
C GLU A 144 7.76 4.40 25.53
N HIS A 145 6.81 3.52 25.26
CA HIS A 145 5.69 3.75 24.37
C HIS A 145 4.46 4.24 25.16
N LEU A 146 4.46 5.53 25.54
CA LEU A 146 3.37 6.16 26.27
C LEU A 146 2.21 6.57 25.36
N LEU A 147 2.51 7.18 24.20
CA LEU A 147 1.53 7.67 23.24
C LEU A 147 1.19 6.56 22.22
N LYS A 148 0.19 5.73 22.56
CA LYS A 148 -0.07 4.46 21.86
C LYS A 148 -1.07 4.55 20.72
N ASP A 149 -1.79 5.67 20.59
CA ASP A 149 -2.98 5.75 19.74
C ASP A 149 -2.68 5.85 18.25
N ILE A 150 -1.52 6.38 17.86
CA ILE A 150 -1.16 6.51 16.45
C ILE A 150 0.03 5.61 16.14
N GLN A 151 -0.16 4.71 15.18
CA GLN A 151 0.87 3.77 14.72
C GLN A 151 0.83 3.65 13.20
N PHE A 152 2.01 3.34 12.61
CA PHE A 152 2.14 3.06 11.18
C PHE A 152 2.80 1.71 11.00
N SER A 153 2.31 0.93 10.04
CA SER A 153 2.93 -0.29 9.55
C SER A 153 3.14 -0.17 8.05
N PHE A 154 4.35 -0.47 7.57
CA PHE A 154 4.66 -0.46 6.15
C PHE A 154 5.15 -1.83 5.71
N ILE A 155 4.62 -2.28 4.58
CA ILE A 155 4.99 -3.53 3.91
C ILE A 155 5.56 -3.14 2.55
N GLU A 156 6.88 -3.23 2.40
CA GLU A 156 7.61 -2.82 1.20
C GLU A 156 7.85 -4.02 0.29
N LEU A 157 6.98 -4.22 -0.68
CA LEU A 157 7.02 -5.38 -1.58
C LEU A 157 8.35 -5.58 -2.30
N PRO A 158 9.11 -4.55 -2.75
CA PRO A 158 10.41 -4.76 -3.36
C PRO A 158 11.44 -5.43 -2.45
N LYS A 159 11.39 -5.17 -1.12
CA LYS A 159 12.31 -5.76 -0.13
C LYS A 159 11.96 -7.21 0.22
N PHE A 160 10.72 -7.65 -0.01
CA PHE A 160 10.30 -9.01 0.27
C PHE A 160 10.87 -9.98 -0.78
N SER A 161 11.75 -10.87 -0.36
CA SER A 161 12.44 -11.84 -1.22
C SER A 161 12.24 -13.31 -0.81
N LYS A 162 11.34 -13.57 0.15
CA LYS A 162 11.08 -14.93 0.62
C LYS A 162 10.34 -15.73 -0.44
N GLU A 163 10.86 -16.92 -0.73
CA GLU A 163 10.17 -17.92 -1.56
C GLU A 163 9.09 -18.66 -0.74
N MET A 164 8.16 -19.32 -1.43
CA MET A 164 7.01 -19.99 -0.83
C MET A 164 7.36 -20.94 0.32
N HIS A 165 8.48 -21.67 0.19
CA HIS A 165 8.94 -22.64 1.18
C HIS A 165 9.58 -22.00 2.44
N ALA A 166 9.85 -20.70 2.41
CA ALA A 166 10.50 -19.93 3.47
C ALA A 166 9.52 -18.99 4.21
N LEU A 167 8.21 -19.15 3.99
CA LEU A 167 7.19 -18.36 4.65
C LEU A 167 6.95 -18.90 6.07
N GLU A 168 7.28 -18.12 7.09
CA GLU A 168 7.19 -18.51 8.48
C GLU A 168 6.03 -17.83 9.21
N SER A 169 5.90 -16.52 9.06
CA SER A 169 4.91 -15.72 9.78
C SER A 169 3.62 -15.47 8.97
N PRO A 170 2.49 -15.14 9.64
CA PRO A 170 1.28 -14.73 8.92
C PRO A 170 1.51 -13.57 7.97
N ILE A 171 2.36 -12.59 8.32
CA ILE A 171 2.65 -11.45 7.45
C ILE A 171 3.50 -11.85 6.23
N ASP A 172 4.38 -12.87 6.33
CA ASP A 172 5.08 -13.42 5.17
C ASP A 172 4.07 -13.97 4.15
N LYS A 173 3.09 -14.76 4.62
CA LYS A 173 2.06 -15.40 3.79
C LYS A 173 1.17 -14.36 3.08
N TRP A 174 0.76 -13.32 3.80
CA TRP A 174 0.01 -12.20 3.24
C TRP A 174 0.84 -11.40 2.23
N THR A 175 2.10 -11.10 2.53
CA THR A 175 2.98 -10.36 1.62
C THR A 175 3.26 -11.16 0.35
N TYR A 176 3.45 -12.48 0.49
CA TYR A 176 3.61 -13.38 -0.65
C TYR A 176 2.36 -13.38 -1.54
N PHE A 177 1.16 -13.48 -0.94
CA PHE A 177 -0.10 -13.38 -1.66
C PHE A 177 -0.21 -12.09 -2.45
N ILE A 178 0.00 -10.95 -1.80
CA ILE A 178 -0.13 -9.63 -2.44
C ILE A 178 0.88 -9.46 -3.59
N LYS A 179 2.11 -9.93 -3.39
CA LYS A 179 3.20 -9.76 -4.36
C LYS A 179 3.15 -10.74 -5.54
N HIS A 180 2.64 -11.96 -5.33
CA HIS A 180 2.84 -13.05 -6.29
C HIS A 180 1.55 -13.75 -6.76
N SER A 181 0.36 -13.40 -6.26
CA SER A 181 -0.90 -14.08 -6.59
C SER A 181 -1.13 -14.24 -8.09
N GLU A 182 -0.88 -13.20 -8.89
CA GLU A 182 -1.09 -13.22 -10.35
C GLU A 182 -0.33 -14.33 -11.09
N LYS A 183 0.79 -14.81 -10.49
CA LYS A 183 1.66 -15.87 -11.05
C LYS A 183 1.24 -17.27 -10.61
N LEU A 184 0.31 -17.36 -9.69
CA LEU A 184 -0.18 -18.63 -9.16
C LEU A 184 -1.39 -19.13 -9.94
N HIS A 185 -1.55 -20.45 -9.98
CA HIS A 185 -2.67 -21.12 -10.68
C HIS A 185 -3.50 -22.01 -9.76
N VAL A 186 -3.03 -22.21 -8.54
CA VAL A 186 -3.71 -22.98 -7.48
C VAL A 186 -3.56 -22.22 -6.16
N ILE A 187 -4.49 -22.42 -5.24
CA ILE A 187 -4.38 -21.92 -3.87
C ILE A 187 -3.27 -22.71 -3.18
N PRO A 188 -2.20 -22.06 -2.69
CA PRO A 188 -1.12 -22.75 -1.97
C PRO A 188 -1.59 -23.35 -0.65
N ASP A 189 -0.94 -24.44 -0.22
CA ASP A 189 -1.30 -25.14 1.02
C ASP A 189 -1.24 -24.24 2.26
N PHE A 190 -0.30 -23.32 2.33
CA PHE A 190 -0.17 -22.39 3.44
C PHE A 190 -1.41 -21.50 3.64
N ALA A 191 -2.19 -21.27 2.60
CA ALA A 191 -3.42 -20.48 2.70
C ALA A 191 -4.56 -21.24 3.43
N ASN A 192 -4.48 -22.58 3.51
CA ASN A 192 -5.47 -23.36 4.24
C ASN A 192 -5.37 -23.24 5.76
N GLU A 193 -4.28 -22.70 6.26
CA GLU A 193 -4.06 -22.49 7.70
C GLU A 193 -4.75 -21.22 8.23
N ASP A 194 -5.20 -20.33 7.32
CA ASP A 194 -5.83 -19.05 7.65
C ASP A 194 -7.07 -18.84 6.76
N GLU A 195 -8.24 -18.85 7.38
CA GLU A 195 -9.52 -18.71 6.67
C GLU A 195 -9.64 -17.36 5.93
N GLY A 196 -9.06 -16.29 6.50
CA GLY A 196 -9.03 -14.97 5.86
C GLY A 196 -8.17 -14.97 4.60
N LEU A 197 -6.96 -15.53 4.69
CA LEU A 197 -6.06 -15.64 3.55
C LEU A 197 -6.62 -16.58 2.46
N LYS A 198 -7.22 -17.70 2.86
CA LYS A 198 -7.90 -18.60 1.94
C LYS A 198 -9.05 -17.92 1.21
N THR A 199 -9.87 -17.18 1.94
CA THR A 199 -10.96 -16.37 1.36
C THR A 199 -10.41 -15.32 0.41
N ALA A 200 -9.29 -14.68 0.73
CA ALA A 200 -8.64 -13.71 -0.16
C ALA A 200 -8.23 -14.34 -1.50
N PHE A 201 -7.67 -15.54 -1.50
CA PHE A 201 -7.36 -16.27 -2.74
C PHE A 201 -8.62 -16.60 -3.55
N ILE A 202 -9.72 -16.99 -2.89
CA ILE A 202 -11.00 -17.28 -3.56
C ILE A 202 -11.54 -16.00 -4.21
N GLU A 203 -11.54 -14.87 -3.49
CA GLU A 203 -11.99 -13.58 -4.03
C GLU A 203 -11.07 -13.04 -5.13
N ALA A 204 -9.79 -13.39 -5.12
CA ALA A 204 -8.83 -13.02 -6.16
C ALA A 204 -9.00 -13.81 -7.46
N ASP A 205 -9.72 -14.95 -7.46
CA ASP A 205 -9.89 -15.77 -8.67
C ASP A 205 -10.83 -15.08 -9.66
N LYS A 206 -10.24 -14.56 -10.75
CA LYS A 206 -10.96 -13.83 -11.81
C LYS A 206 -12.07 -14.64 -12.50
N TYR A 207 -12.05 -15.98 -12.41
CA TYR A 207 -13.15 -16.80 -12.91
C TYR A 207 -14.45 -16.66 -12.09
N GLN A 208 -14.36 -16.13 -10.87
CA GLN A 208 -15.50 -15.83 -10.02
C GLN A 208 -16.06 -14.41 -10.23
N TRP A 209 -15.39 -13.59 -11.04
CA TRP A 209 -15.73 -12.18 -11.21
C TRP A 209 -16.80 -11.97 -12.28
N SER A 210 -17.68 -11.00 -12.07
CA SER A 210 -18.60 -10.53 -13.08
C SER A 210 -17.88 -9.87 -14.27
N LYS A 211 -18.57 -9.73 -15.38
CA LYS A 211 -18.01 -9.02 -16.56
C LYS A 211 -17.72 -7.56 -16.26
N GLU A 212 -18.52 -6.93 -15.41
CA GLU A 212 -18.38 -5.56 -14.97
C GLU A 212 -17.11 -5.38 -14.11
N GLU A 213 -16.87 -6.30 -13.17
CA GLU A 213 -15.66 -6.32 -12.32
C GLU A 213 -14.41 -6.54 -13.17
N LEU A 214 -14.41 -7.49 -14.09
CA LEU A 214 -13.29 -7.73 -15.01
C LEU A 214 -12.99 -6.50 -15.85
N LYS A 215 -14.03 -5.86 -16.42
CA LYS A 215 -13.86 -4.64 -17.19
C LYS A 215 -13.30 -3.49 -16.35
N ALA A 216 -13.77 -3.33 -15.12
CA ALA A 216 -13.25 -2.32 -14.20
C ALA A 216 -11.78 -2.56 -13.87
N TYR A 217 -11.40 -3.82 -13.59
CA TYR A 217 -10.03 -4.24 -13.33
C TYR A 217 -9.10 -3.95 -14.52
N ASP A 218 -9.52 -4.32 -15.73
CA ASP A 218 -8.73 -4.10 -16.94
C ASP A 218 -8.54 -2.60 -17.22
N ASN A 219 -9.57 -1.78 -17.02
CA ASN A 219 -9.49 -0.32 -17.20
C ASN A 219 -8.49 0.33 -16.25
N VAL A 220 -8.43 -0.10 -14.99
CA VAL A 220 -7.42 0.40 -14.03
C VAL A 220 -6.02 -0.01 -14.48
N GLY A 221 -5.82 -1.26 -14.87
CA GLY A 221 -4.54 -1.74 -15.39
C GLY A 221 -4.04 -0.95 -16.61
N ILE A 222 -4.92 -0.64 -17.56
CA ILE A 222 -4.60 0.19 -18.73
C ILE A 222 -4.18 1.59 -18.29
N LYS A 223 -4.95 2.23 -17.39
CA LYS A 223 -4.64 3.56 -16.89
C LYS A 223 -3.30 3.62 -16.16
N GLU A 224 -3.01 2.65 -15.33
CA GLU A 224 -1.72 2.55 -14.63
C GLU A 224 -0.55 2.36 -15.60
N GLN A 225 -0.75 1.57 -16.66
CA GLN A 225 0.25 1.39 -17.72
C GLN A 225 0.49 2.70 -18.48
N ASP A 226 -0.55 3.44 -18.82
CA ASP A 226 -0.45 4.74 -19.49
C ASP A 226 0.29 5.76 -18.61
N GLU A 227 -0.07 5.86 -17.31
CA GLU A 227 0.60 6.75 -16.36
C GLU A 227 2.10 6.40 -16.18
N ARG A 228 2.43 5.11 -16.20
CA ARG A 228 3.83 4.64 -16.13
C ARG A 228 4.58 5.04 -17.40
N GLY A 229 3.99 4.78 -18.57
CA GLY A 229 4.57 5.16 -19.86
C GLY A 229 4.79 6.67 -19.99
N GLU A 230 3.84 7.49 -19.51
CA GLU A 230 3.98 8.95 -19.47
C GLU A 230 5.15 9.40 -18.58
N LYS A 231 5.28 8.82 -17.38
CA LYS A 231 6.39 9.13 -16.48
C LYS A 231 7.75 8.75 -17.07
N GLU A 232 7.85 7.56 -17.67
CA GLU A 232 9.07 7.10 -18.34
C GLU A 232 9.44 8.03 -19.51
N TRP A 233 8.44 8.45 -20.30
CA TRP A 233 8.65 9.40 -21.39
C TRP A 233 9.12 10.77 -20.90
N ILE A 234 8.51 11.33 -19.83
CA ILE A 234 8.93 12.60 -19.23
C ILE A 234 10.36 12.50 -18.69
N ALA A 235 10.69 11.40 -17.97
CA ALA A 235 12.04 11.17 -17.46
C ALA A 235 13.07 11.04 -18.58
N LYS A 236 12.73 10.32 -19.66
CA LYS A 236 13.57 10.19 -20.84
C LYS A 236 13.78 11.52 -21.54
N LYS A 237 12.72 12.31 -21.70
CA LYS A 237 12.80 13.66 -22.30
C LYS A 237 13.72 14.58 -21.49
N ALA A 238 13.63 14.56 -20.16
CA ALA A 238 14.51 15.34 -19.29
C ALA A 238 15.99 14.92 -19.46
N LYS A 239 16.27 13.61 -19.52
CA LYS A 239 17.63 13.09 -19.79
C LYS A 239 18.16 13.54 -21.14
N LEU A 240 17.35 13.52 -22.20
CA LEU A 240 17.73 14.00 -23.53
C LEU A 240 18.03 15.51 -23.55
N GLU A 241 17.28 16.31 -22.81
CA GLU A 241 17.55 17.74 -22.66
C GLU A 241 18.90 18.02 -21.96
N VAL A 242 19.20 17.25 -20.90
CA VAL A 242 20.50 17.33 -20.22
C VAL A 242 21.63 16.90 -21.16
N ALA A 243 21.47 15.78 -21.86
CA ALA A 243 22.45 15.27 -22.83
C ALA A 243 22.76 16.26 -23.94
N LYS A 244 21.72 16.95 -24.51
CA LYS A 244 21.92 18.03 -25.48
C LYS A 244 22.77 19.15 -24.94
N LYS A 245 22.50 19.59 -23.71
CA LYS A 245 23.28 20.66 -23.07
C LYS A 245 24.74 20.25 -22.88
N LEU A 246 24.99 19.01 -22.38
CA LEU A 246 26.33 18.50 -22.19
C LEU A 246 27.09 18.39 -23.53
N LYS A 247 26.41 17.95 -24.60
CA LYS A 247 27.00 17.90 -25.96
C LYS A 247 27.41 19.26 -26.48
N VAL A 248 26.57 20.29 -26.28
CA VAL A 248 26.90 21.69 -26.62
C VAL A 248 28.07 22.22 -25.80
N MET A 249 28.22 21.78 -24.55
CA MET A 249 29.34 22.15 -23.66
C MET A 249 30.63 21.41 -24.00
N GLY A 250 30.63 20.45 -24.98
CA GLY A 250 31.80 19.74 -25.47
C GLY A 250 32.17 18.49 -24.68
N PHE A 251 31.24 17.94 -23.86
CA PHE A 251 31.48 16.64 -23.20
C PHE A 251 31.46 15.49 -24.21
N SER A 252 32.26 14.45 -23.93
CA SER A 252 32.29 13.26 -24.79
C SER A 252 31.02 12.43 -24.67
N ASN A 253 30.70 11.60 -25.69
CA ASN A 253 29.55 10.68 -25.61
C ASN A 253 29.66 9.72 -24.42
N ILE A 254 30.86 9.37 -23.96
CA ILE A 254 31.11 8.52 -22.80
C ILE A 254 30.65 9.25 -21.52
N ASP A 255 31.08 10.49 -21.34
CA ASP A 255 30.68 11.29 -20.18
C ASP A 255 29.18 11.56 -20.15
N ILE A 256 28.56 11.82 -21.32
CA ILE A 256 27.11 12.03 -21.46
C ILE A 256 26.35 10.75 -21.10
N LYS A 257 26.82 9.59 -21.53
CA LYS A 257 26.25 8.28 -21.18
C LYS A 257 26.31 8.02 -19.69
N GLU A 258 27.46 8.27 -19.07
CA GLU A 258 27.64 8.10 -17.61
C GLU A 258 26.72 9.04 -16.82
N ALA A 259 26.60 10.30 -17.22
CA ALA A 259 25.79 11.30 -16.56
C ALA A 259 24.28 11.10 -16.72
N THR A 260 23.82 10.54 -17.85
CA THR A 260 22.39 10.49 -18.17
C THR A 260 21.82 9.07 -18.19
N GLY A 261 22.68 8.05 -18.35
CA GLY A 261 22.27 6.66 -18.55
C GLY A 261 21.55 6.41 -19.88
N LEU A 262 21.68 7.31 -20.88
CA LEU A 262 21.15 7.12 -22.23
C LEU A 262 22.01 6.10 -23.00
N LEU A 263 21.38 5.46 -23.99
CA LEU A 263 22.08 4.54 -24.89
C LEU A 263 22.91 5.32 -25.91
N ASP A 264 23.96 4.68 -26.44
CA ASP A 264 24.87 5.32 -27.42
C ASP A 264 24.13 5.81 -28.67
N ASP A 265 23.20 5.01 -29.20
CA ASP A 265 22.37 5.37 -30.35
C ASP A 265 21.38 6.54 -30.10
N GLU A 266 21.03 6.78 -28.82
CA GLU A 266 20.23 7.94 -28.42
C GLU A 266 21.07 9.22 -28.32
N ILE A 267 22.32 9.09 -27.88
CA ILE A 267 23.28 10.21 -27.80
C ILE A 267 23.77 10.61 -29.19
N ASP A 268 23.97 9.65 -30.08
CA ASP A 268 24.43 9.92 -31.46
C ASP A 268 23.40 10.72 -32.28
N LYS A 269 22.11 10.55 -31.96
CA LYS A 269 20.99 11.28 -32.59
C LYS A 269 20.78 12.70 -32.07
N LEU A 270 21.49 13.12 -31.06
CA LEU A 270 21.45 14.47 -30.50
C LEU A 270 22.35 15.43 -31.29
#